data_5e756f1af40256f5282920bc039948e1
#
_entry.id   5e756f1af40256f5282920bc039948e1
#
_cell.length_a   1.000
_cell.length_b   1.000
_cell.length_c   1.000
_cell.angle_alpha   90.00
_cell.angle_beta   90.00
_cell.angle_gamma   90.00
#
_symmetry.space_group_name_H-M   'P 1'
#
loop_
_entity.id
_entity.type
_entity.pdbx_description
1 polymer ?
#
loop_
_entity_poly.entity_id
_entity_poly.type
_entity_poly.pdbx_seq_one_letter_code
_entity_poly.pdbx_strand_id
1 'polypeptide(L)'
;KLSMANGLEERFPFLDNDLVDFAQRVPVRYKLGNLEKEIRRIDENAGRKREVYREYDDGKNVLRKAMQELIPGKILERRKQGFSSPEESWYRGENAWYVRELLLGPRLVSSEFINREYIDRIVTEHMEKGINHRLLIWSFMNFEMWCRQFLNNENEPLQ
;
A
#
# COMPACT_ATOMS: atom_id res chain seq x y z
N LYS A 1 -5.17 -3.49 14.91
CA LYS A 1 -5.87 -2.45 15.72
C LYS A 1 -7.36 -2.38 15.36
N LEU A 2 -7.73 -2.35 14.08
CA LEU A 2 -9.14 -2.25 13.65
C LEU A 2 -9.97 -3.47 14.06
N SER A 3 -9.45 -4.66 13.86
CA SER A 3 -10.07 -5.92 14.29
C SER A 3 -10.33 -5.95 15.81
N MET A 4 -9.33 -5.59 16.60
CA MET A 4 -9.46 -5.53 18.05
C MET A 4 -10.45 -4.45 18.50
N ALA A 5 -10.53 -3.33 17.81
CA ALA A 5 -11.54 -2.30 18.08
C ALA A 5 -12.98 -2.80 17.84
N ASN A 6 -13.16 -3.84 17.02
CA ASN A 6 -14.43 -4.49 16.73
C ASN A 6 -14.59 -5.84 17.44
N GLY A 7 -13.77 -6.13 18.45
CA GLY A 7 -13.87 -7.37 19.23
C GLY A 7 -13.46 -8.64 18.48
N LEU A 8 -12.72 -8.50 17.36
CA LEU A 8 -12.24 -9.61 16.56
C LEU A 8 -10.79 -9.97 16.92
N GLU A 9 -10.57 -11.22 17.28
CA GLU A 9 -9.22 -11.75 17.48
C GLU A 9 -8.67 -12.26 16.15
N GLU A 10 -7.52 -11.71 15.75
CA GLU A 10 -6.78 -12.15 14.56
C GLU A 10 -5.61 -13.01 14.98
N ARG A 11 -5.42 -14.13 14.28
CA ARG A 11 -4.27 -15.02 14.43
C ARG A 11 -3.59 -15.17 13.07
N PHE A 12 -2.29 -14.95 13.06
CA PHE A 12 -1.47 -14.97 11.85
C PHE A 12 -0.49 -16.14 11.90
N PRO A 13 -0.76 -17.29 11.24
CA PRO A 13 0.12 -18.46 11.29
C PRO A 13 1.57 -18.17 10.90
N PHE A 14 1.79 -17.22 9.98
CA PHE A 14 3.14 -16.80 9.58
C PHE A 14 3.86 -15.89 10.59
N LEU A 15 3.18 -15.46 11.66
CA LEU A 15 3.75 -14.70 12.77
C LEU A 15 3.90 -15.55 14.05
N ASP A 16 3.74 -16.86 13.93
CA ASP A 16 4.08 -17.79 15.00
C ASP A 16 5.57 -17.66 15.36
N ASN A 17 5.89 -17.62 16.65
CA ASN A 17 7.23 -17.32 17.12
C ASN A 17 8.27 -18.35 16.63
N ASP A 18 7.94 -19.63 16.67
CA ASP A 18 8.85 -20.71 16.23
C ASP A 18 9.10 -20.61 14.73
N LEU A 19 8.06 -20.29 13.95
CA LEU A 19 8.16 -20.08 12.51
C LEU A 19 8.99 -18.84 12.16
N VAL A 20 8.82 -17.76 12.90
CA VAL A 20 9.61 -16.53 12.73
C VAL A 20 11.07 -16.77 13.05
N ASP A 21 11.37 -17.42 14.17
CA ASP A 21 12.75 -17.75 14.56
C ASP A 21 13.43 -18.69 13.55
N PHE A 22 12.70 -19.69 13.08
CA PHE A 22 13.18 -20.54 11.99
C PHE A 22 13.45 -19.73 10.72
N ALA A 23 12.50 -18.89 10.31
CA ALA A 23 12.61 -18.08 9.10
C ALA A 23 13.80 -17.10 9.17
N GLN A 24 14.09 -16.53 10.33
CA GLN A 24 15.27 -15.66 10.52
C GLN A 24 16.59 -16.41 10.32
N ARG A 25 16.69 -17.64 10.77
CA ARG A 25 17.90 -18.49 10.66
C ARG A 25 18.12 -19.02 9.24
N VAL A 26 17.08 -19.08 8.41
CA VAL A 26 17.20 -19.54 7.00
C VAL A 26 18.08 -18.56 6.22
N PRO A 27 19.21 -19.02 5.62
CA PRO A 27 20.06 -18.15 4.81
C PRO A 27 19.31 -17.50 3.64
N VAL A 28 19.65 -16.26 3.33
CA VAL A 28 18.99 -15.43 2.31
C VAL A 28 18.95 -16.11 0.96
N ARG A 29 19.99 -16.84 0.57
CA ARG A 29 20.06 -17.61 -0.69
C ARG A 29 18.92 -18.63 -0.89
N TYR A 30 18.28 -19.08 0.19
CA TYR A 30 17.11 -19.98 0.09
C TYR A 30 15.80 -19.20 0.07
N LYS A 31 15.80 -17.96 0.49
CA LYS A 31 14.61 -17.09 0.49
C LYS A 31 14.42 -16.41 -0.85
N LEU A 32 15.53 -16.02 -1.48
CA LEU A 32 15.57 -15.34 -2.80
C LEU A 32 16.25 -16.24 -3.83
N GLY A 33 15.69 -16.29 -5.03
CA GLY A 33 16.18 -17.19 -6.08
C GLY A 33 17.50 -16.77 -6.72
N ASN A 34 17.77 -15.47 -6.81
CA ASN A 34 18.89 -14.90 -7.57
C ASN A 34 19.50 -13.68 -6.90
N LEU A 35 20.07 -13.87 -5.71
CA LEU A 35 20.58 -12.77 -4.88
C LEU A 35 21.63 -11.90 -5.59
N GLU A 36 22.57 -12.49 -6.33
CA GLU A 36 23.60 -11.74 -7.04
C GLU A 36 23.02 -10.86 -8.16
N LYS A 37 22.02 -11.37 -8.86
CA LYS A 37 21.32 -10.65 -9.91
C LYS A 37 20.50 -9.49 -9.35
N GLU A 38 19.91 -9.70 -8.19
CA GLU A 38 19.17 -8.68 -7.44
C GLU A 38 20.08 -7.55 -6.97
N ILE A 39 21.23 -7.86 -6.38
CA ILE A 39 22.19 -6.86 -5.89
C ILE A 39 22.66 -5.98 -7.04
N ARG A 40 23.13 -6.58 -8.15
CA ARG A 40 23.59 -5.84 -9.32
C ARG A 40 22.53 -4.90 -9.89
N ARG A 41 21.27 -5.33 -9.94
CA ARG A 41 20.17 -4.52 -10.47
C ARG A 41 19.75 -3.38 -9.55
N ILE A 42 19.84 -3.53 -8.25
CA ILE A 42 19.56 -2.45 -7.32
C ILE A 42 20.58 -1.33 -7.55
N ASP A 43 21.84 -1.68 -7.76
CA ASP A 43 22.92 -0.73 -8.03
C ASP A 43 22.76 -0.03 -9.39
N GLU A 44 22.40 -0.78 -10.44
CA GLU A 44 22.24 -0.23 -11.80
C GLU A 44 20.97 0.61 -11.98
N ASN A 45 19.92 0.38 -11.20
CA ASN A 45 18.59 0.98 -11.35
C ASN A 45 18.11 1.79 -10.14
N ALA A 46 18.99 2.46 -9.44
CA ALA A 46 18.70 3.24 -8.24
C ALA A 46 17.50 4.22 -8.37
N GLY A 47 17.18 4.69 -9.59
CA GLY A 47 16.04 5.57 -9.89
C GLY A 47 14.74 4.87 -10.30
N ARG A 48 14.77 3.57 -10.68
CA ARG A 48 13.62 2.83 -11.24
C ARG A 48 13.15 1.67 -10.35
N LYS A 49 13.33 1.78 -9.05
CA LYS A 49 13.02 0.70 -8.08
C LYS A 49 11.64 0.05 -8.26
N ARG A 50 10.62 0.82 -8.62
CA ARG A 50 9.24 0.33 -8.76
C ARG A 50 9.04 -0.62 -9.94
N GLU A 51 9.69 -0.37 -11.07
CA GLU A 51 9.59 -1.21 -12.27
C GLU A 51 10.36 -2.51 -12.06
N VAL A 52 11.54 -2.41 -11.44
CA VAL A 52 12.39 -3.54 -11.11
C VAL A 52 11.69 -4.53 -10.18
N TYR A 53 11.03 -4.06 -9.11
CA TYR A 53 10.28 -4.94 -8.20
C TYR A 53 9.04 -5.59 -8.82
N ARG A 54 8.49 -5.04 -9.90
CA ARG A 54 7.37 -5.65 -10.63
C ARG A 54 7.77 -6.83 -11.51
N GLU A 55 9.01 -6.87 -11.97
CA GLU A 55 9.52 -7.90 -12.88
C GLU A 55 10.01 -9.16 -12.14
N TYR A 56 10.24 -9.09 -10.82
CA TYR A 56 10.85 -10.17 -10.05
C TYR A 56 9.90 -10.80 -9.06
N ASP A 57 9.68 -12.08 -9.26
CA ASP A 57 8.88 -12.95 -8.40
C ASP A 57 9.76 -13.99 -7.68
N ASP A 58 11.01 -13.66 -7.42
CA ASP A 58 12.00 -14.55 -6.79
C ASP A 58 11.90 -14.66 -5.26
N GLY A 59 10.88 -14.05 -4.68
CA GLY A 59 10.64 -14.12 -3.23
C GLY A 59 9.94 -15.39 -2.78
N LYS A 60 10.12 -15.74 -1.51
CA LYS A 60 9.47 -16.89 -0.84
C LYS A 60 9.84 -18.26 -1.41
N ASN A 61 11.04 -18.40 -1.96
CA ASN A 61 11.48 -19.63 -2.64
C ASN A 61 11.39 -20.87 -1.74
N VAL A 62 11.84 -20.77 -0.50
CA VAL A 62 11.76 -21.89 0.46
C VAL A 62 10.30 -22.30 0.70
N LEU A 63 9.38 -21.34 0.82
CA LEU A 63 7.96 -21.62 1.01
C LEU A 63 7.34 -22.26 -0.25
N ARG A 64 7.66 -21.74 -1.43
CA ARG A 64 7.19 -22.32 -2.70
C ARG A 64 7.64 -23.77 -2.86
N LYS A 65 8.91 -24.07 -2.56
CA LYS A 65 9.45 -25.43 -2.59
C LYS A 65 8.78 -26.34 -1.57
N ALA A 66 8.59 -25.89 -0.35
CA ALA A 66 7.93 -26.67 0.69
C ALA A 66 6.46 -27.00 0.35
N MET A 67 5.80 -26.15 -0.44
CA MET A 67 4.38 -26.31 -0.79
C MET A 67 4.14 -26.99 -2.14
N GLN A 68 5.18 -27.42 -2.86
CA GLN A 68 5.04 -28.00 -4.20
C GLN A 68 4.11 -29.20 -4.27
N GLU A 69 4.11 -30.02 -3.22
CA GLU A 69 3.25 -31.22 -3.17
C GLU A 69 1.84 -30.93 -2.63
N LEU A 70 1.65 -29.78 -1.99
CA LEU A 70 0.39 -29.42 -1.32
C LEU A 70 -0.45 -28.43 -2.09
N ILE A 71 0.15 -27.62 -2.96
CA ILE A 71 -0.52 -26.53 -3.67
C ILE A 71 -0.38 -26.75 -5.19
N PRO A 72 -1.47 -26.58 -5.97
CA PRO A 72 -1.40 -26.68 -7.42
C PRO A 72 -0.35 -25.75 -8.03
N GLY A 73 0.44 -26.22 -9.00
CA GLY A 73 1.52 -25.48 -9.64
C GLY A 73 1.09 -24.10 -10.15
N LYS A 74 -0.11 -23.98 -10.72
CA LYS A 74 -0.69 -22.72 -11.18
C LYS A 74 -0.76 -21.63 -10.09
N ILE A 75 -0.90 -22.03 -8.82
CA ILE A 75 -0.91 -21.10 -7.68
C ILE A 75 0.51 -20.77 -7.24
N LEU A 76 1.39 -21.77 -7.22
CA LEU A 76 2.80 -21.60 -6.86
C LEU A 76 3.54 -20.68 -7.82
N GLU A 77 3.24 -20.77 -9.11
CA GLU A 77 3.84 -19.97 -10.18
C GLU A 77 3.17 -18.61 -10.37
N ARG A 78 2.08 -18.34 -9.63
CA ARG A 78 1.37 -17.08 -9.76
C ARG A 78 2.27 -15.90 -9.39
N ARG A 79 2.31 -14.93 -10.29
CA ARG A 79 3.06 -13.68 -10.07
C ARG A 79 2.56 -12.95 -8.82
N LYS A 80 3.50 -12.45 -8.02
CA LYS A 80 3.19 -11.65 -6.83
C LYS A 80 2.37 -10.43 -7.23
N GLN A 81 1.21 -10.28 -6.62
CA GLN A 81 0.38 -9.10 -6.72
C GLN A 81 0.33 -8.42 -5.35
N GLY A 82 0.70 -7.14 -5.28
CA GLY A 82 0.55 -6.36 -4.06
C GLY A 82 -0.92 -6.17 -3.72
N PHE A 83 -1.22 -6.02 -2.43
CA PHE A 83 -2.54 -5.57 -2.01
C PHE A 83 -2.73 -4.15 -2.53
N SER A 84 -3.71 -3.96 -3.39
CA SER A 84 -4.17 -2.65 -3.84
C SER A 84 -5.68 -2.74 -3.96
N SER A 85 -6.37 -1.90 -3.21
CA SER A 85 -7.78 -1.66 -3.40
C SER A 85 -8.01 -0.84 -4.68
N PRO A 86 -9.23 -0.83 -5.22
CA PRO A 86 -9.57 -0.11 -6.44
C PRO A 86 -9.77 1.39 -6.22
N GLU A 87 -8.96 2.03 -5.33
CA GLU A 87 -9.08 3.45 -5.00
C GLU A 87 -9.01 4.35 -6.23
N GLU A 88 -8.28 3.91 -7.26
CA GLU A 88 -8.20 4.68 -8.50
C GLU A 88 -9.57 4.92 -9.14
N SER A 89 -10.40 3.86 -9.21
CA SER A 89 -11.74 3.96 -9.74
C SER A 89 -12.74 4.56 -8.75
N TRP A 90 -12.58 4.27 -7.47
CA TRP A 90 -13.44 4.81 -6.43
C TRP A 90 -13.37 6.34 -6.33
N TYR A 91 -12.17 6.91 -6.41
CA TYR A 91 -11.99 8.36 -6.34
C TYR A 91 -12.45 9.11 -7.60
N ARG A 92 -12.66 8.41 -8.71
CA ARG A 92 -13.26 8.96 -9.93
C ARG A 92 -14.77 8.70 -10.04
N GLY A 93 -15.26 7.65 -9.37
CA GLY A 93 -16.64 7.19 -9.44
C GLY A 93 -17.50 7.65 -8.26
N GLU A 94 -18.12 6.69 -7.60
CA GLU A 94 -19.13 6.92 -6.56
C GLU A 94 -18.63 7.75 -5.37
N ASN A 95 -17.35 7.64 -5.02
CA ASN A 95 -16.76 8.36 -3.89
C ASN A 95 -16.05 9.67 -4.28
N ALA A 96 -16.15 10.10 -5.53
CA ALA A 96 -15.52 11.34 -6.00
C ALA A 96 -16.03 12.58 -5.23
N TRP A 97 -17.30 12.59 -4.87
CA TRP A 97 -17.89 13.68 -4.08
C TRP A 97 -17.20 13.83 -2.72
N TYR A 98 -16.93 12.71 -2.02
CA TYR A 98 -16.29 12.71 -0.71
C TYR A 98 -14.85 13.25 -0.77
N VAL A 99 -14.08 12.84 -1.78
CA VAL A 99 -12.73 13.35 -2.01
C VAL A 99 -12.75 14.85 -2.29
N ARG A 100 -13.70 15.32 -3.11
CA ARG A 100 -13.87 16.75 -3.42
C ARG A 100 -14.24 17.55 -2.18
N GLU A 101 -15.20 17.09 -1.41
CA GLU A 101 -15.64 17.76 -0.19
C GLU A 101 -14.51 17.84 0.84
N LEU A 102 -13.80 16.74 1.06
CA LEU A 102 -12.74 16.67 2.04
C LEU A 102 -11.51 17.51 1.66
N LEU A 103 -11.05 17.42 0.40
CA LEU A 103 -9.79 18.00 -0.05
C LEU A 103 -9.93 19.31 -0.82
N LEU A 104 -11.06 19.59 -1.45
CA LEU A 104 -11.32 20.81 -2.21
C LEU A 104 -12.30 21.75 -1.49
N GLY A 105 -12.92 21.28 -0.43
CA GLY A 105 -13.87 22.04 0.37
C GLY A 105 -13.24 23.28 1.04
N PRO A 106 -14.07 24.21 1.53
CA PRO A 106 -13.58 25.45 2.14
C PRO A 106 -12.85 25.21 3.48
N ARG A 107 -13.12 24.10 4.16
CA ARG A 107 -12.57 23.73 5.47
C ARG A 107 -11.38 22.76 5.34
N LEU A 108 -10.36 23.13 4.59
CA LEU A 108 -9.16 22.33 4.45
C LEU A 108 -8.13 22.73 5.52
N VAL A 109 -8.08 22.01 6.65
CA VAL A 109 -7.17 22.28 7.77
C VAL A 109 -5.72 22.01 7.37
N SER A 110 -5.47 20.96 6.64
CA SER A 110 -4.13 20.59 6.16
C SER A 110 -3.50 21.63 5.22
N SER A 111 -4.26 22.61 4.75
CA SER A 111 -3.72 23.72 3.94
C SER A 111 -2.75 24.62 4.69
N GLU A 112 -2.71 24.55 6.02
CA GLU A 112 -1.68 25.22 6.84
C GLU A 112 -0.29 24.58 6.66
N PHE A 113 -0.23 23.34 6.24
CA PHE A 113 1.00 22.53 6.09
C PHE A 113 1.34 22.20 4.66
N ILE A 114 0.33 22.10 3.79
CA ILE A 114 0.48 21.69 2.39
C ILE A 114 -0.16 22.76 1.50
N ASN A 115 0.54 23.13 0.43
CA ASN A 115 0.03 24.10 -0.53
C ASN A 115 -1.29 23.61 -1.14
N ARG A 116 -2.36 24.39 -0.97
CA ARG A 116 -3.70 24.10 -1.44
C ARG A 116 -3.76 23.89 -2.96
N GLU A 117 -3.08 24.76 -3.71
CA GLU A 117 -3.05 24.66 -5.18
C GLU A 117 -2.44 23.34 -5.66
N TYR A 118 -1.49 22.81 -4.89
CA TYR A 118 -0.91 21.50 -5.19
C TYR A 118 -1.92 20.38 -4.96
N ILE A 119 -2.70 20.42 -3.87
CA ILE A 119 -3.76 19.45 -3.59
C ILE A 119 -4.81 19.51 -4.70
N ASP A 120 -5.30 20.72 -5.03
CA ASP A 120 -6.29 20.96 -6.08
C ASP A 120 -5.83 20.38 -7.43
N ARG A 121 -4.57 20.62 -7.80
CA ARG A 121 -3.97 20.08 -9.01
C ARG A 121 -3.96 18.55 -9.03
N ILE A 122 -3.49 17.91 -7.95
CA ILE A 122 -3.38 16.44 -7.85
C ILE A 122 -4.77 15.79 -7.93
N VAL A 123 -5.77 16.35 -7.25
CA VAL A 123 -7.14 15.83 -7.28
C VAL A 123 -7.75 16.00 -8.68
N THR A 124 -7.60 17.17 -9.30
CA THR A 124 -8.09 17.45 -10.65
C THR A 124 -7.43 16.56 -11.69
N GLU A 125 -6.12 16.40 -11.65
CA GLU A 125 -5.38 15.51 -12.56
C GLU A 125 -5.84 14.06 -12.44
N HIS A 126 -6.11 13.59 -11.22
CA HIS A 126 -6.61 12.25 -11.00
C HIS A 126 -8.02 12.06 -11.56
N MET A 127 -8.92 12.99 -11.25
CA MET A 127 -10.34 12.86 -11.59
C MET A 127 -10.63 13.13 -13.06
N GLU A 128 -9.96 14.10 -13.66
CA GLU A 128 -10.34 14.64 -14.98
C GLU A 128 -9.33 14.29 -16.09
N LYS A 129 -8.04 14.21 -15.77
CA LYS A 129 -6.98 13.96 -16.77
C LYS A 129 -6.51 12.51 -16.85
N GLY A 130 -7.08 11.61 -16.06
CA GLY A 130 -6.72 10.19 -16.08
C GLY A 130 -5.36 9.86 -15.46
N ILE A 131 -4.66 10.83 -14.85
CA ILE A 131 -3.37 10.59 -14.19
C ILE A 131 -3.62 9.91 -12.83
N ASN A 132 -2.95 8.81 -12.56
CA ASN A 132 -3.18 8.03 -11.35
C ASN A 132 -2.43 8.59 -10.14
N HIS A 133 -3.08 9.40 -9.34
CA HIS A 133 -2.57 9.97 -8.08
C HIS A 133 -3.19 9.34 -6.82
N ARG A 134 -3.81 8.14 -6.91
CA ARG A 134 -4.53 7.52 -5.81
C ARG A 134 -3.80 7.52 -4.46
N LEU A 135 -2.48 7.23 -4.46
CA LEU A 135 -1.70 7.19 -3.22
C LEU A 135 -1.52 8.55 -2.57
N LEU A 136 -1.36 9.61 -3.38
CA LEU A 136 -1.29 10.99 -2.87
C LEU A 136 -2.65 11.43 -2.32
N ILE A 137 -3.73 11.16 -3.03
CA ILE A 137 -5.10 11.45 -2.58
C ILE A 137 -5.38 10.74 -1.26
N TRP A 138 -5.08 9.45 -1.18
CA TRP A 138 -5.19 8.69 0.06
C TRP A 138 -4.38 9.33 1.20
N SER A 139 -3.15 9.73 0.95
CA SER A 139 -2.29 10.36 1.93
C SER A 139 -2.83 11.71 2.40
N PHE A 140 -3.32 12.54 1.47
CA PHE A 140 -3.94 13.84 1.81
C PHE A 140 -5.21 13.66 2.62
N MET A 141 -6.08 12.71 2.26
CA MET A 141 -7.30 12.42 3.02
C MET A 141 -6.99 12.00 4.45
N ASN A 142 -6.04 11.08 4.64
CA ASN A 142 -5.64 10.65 5.98
C ASN A 142 -5.03 11.80 6.79
N PHE A 143 -4.19 12.62 6.17
CA PHE A 143 -3.58 13.75 6.83
C PHE A 143 -4.62 14.81 7.20
N GLU A 144 -5.55 15.13 6.31
CA GLU A 144 -6.66 16.05 6.59
C GLU A 144 -7.53 15.53 7.75
N MET A 145 -7.92 14.25 7.74
CA MET A 145 -8.69 13.63 8.81
C MET A 145 -7.93 13.70 10.14
N TRP A 146 -6.64 13.45 10.12
CA TRP A 146 -5.79 13.58 11.29
C TRP A 146 -5.73 15.03 11.80
N CYS A 147 -5.54 16.01 10.91
CA CYS A 147 -5.54 17.41 11.27
C CYS A 147 -6.85 17.84 11.93
N ARG A 148 -8.00 17.45 11.37
CA ARG A 148 -9.31 17.74 11.95
C ARG A 148 -9.47 17.15 13.35
N GLN A 149 -9.06 15.90 13.52
CA GLN A 149 -9.23 15.19 14.79
C GLN A 149 -8.30 15.72 15.90
N PHE A 150 -7.05 16.06 15.58
CA PHE A 150 -6.04 16.34 16.60
C PHE A 150 -5.66 17.82 16.73
N LEU A 151 -5.84 18.61 15.68
CA LEU A 151 -5.49 20.04 15.71
C LEU A 151 -6.71 20.94 15.95
N ASN A 152 -7.84 20.63 15.33
CA ASN A 152 -9.04 21.48 15.44
C ASN A 152 -10.10 20.97 16.43
N ASN A 153 -9.92 19.79 17.06
CA ASN A 153 -10.92 19.16 17.94
C ASN A 153 -12.32 19.02 17.29
N GLU A 154 -12.42 19.03 15.99
CA GLU A 154 -13.68 18.81 15.28
C GLU A 154 -13.98 17.32 15.23
N ASN A 155 -14.66 16.81 16.26
CA ASN A 155 -15.21 15.43 16.31
C ASN A 155 -16.52 15.28 15.51
N GLU A 156 -16.84 16.21 14.60
CA GLU A 156 -18.03 16.05 13.77
C GLU A 156 -17.77 15.10 12.61
N PRO A 157 -18.53 13.98 12.53
CA PRO A 157 -18.50 13.13 11.34
C PRO A 157 -18.98 13.94 10.14
N LEU A 158 -18.36 13.72 8.97
CA LEU A 158 -18.87 14.21 7.69
C LEU A 158 -20.30 13.67 7.49
N GLN A 159 -21.27 14.54 7.31
CA GLN A 159 -22.68 14.19 7.09
C GLN A 159 -22.89 13.61 5.69
#